data_082e0b1f118b9a5bdd6cea430c52bbe3
#
_entry.id   082e0b1f118b9a5bdd6cea430c52bbe3
#
_cell.length_a   1.000
_cell.length_b   1.000
_cell.length_c   1.000
_cell.angle_alpha   90.00
_cell.angle_beta   90.00
_cell.angle_gamma   90.00
#
_symmetry.space_group_name_H-M   'P 1'
#
loop_
_entity.id
_entity.type
_entity.pdbx_description
1 polymer ?
#
loop_
_entity_poly.entity_id
_entity_poly.type
_entity_poly.pdbx_seq_one_letter_code
_entity_poly.pdbx_strand_id
1 'polypeptide(L)'
;MAYRLAQAGKRVTVIEQGGTDAGPFIQMPAALSYPMNMGVYDWGFQSEPEPHLGGRQLATPRGKVIGGSSSINGMVYVRGHARDFDTWEGMGAQGWSYADVLPYFKRMENWHGGEGKPEFRGNDGPLHITRGPRKNPLFDAFIEAGAQAGYPVTRDYNGQSQEGFGPMEATIWKGQRWSAA
;
A
#
# COMPACT_ATOMS: atom_id res chain seq x y z
N MET A 1 -10.99 -9.77 2.90
CA MET A 1 -11.66 -11.01 3.36
C MET A 1 -13.03 -11.18 2.70
N ALA A 2 -13.96 -10.22 2.79
CA ALA A 2 -15.31 -10.29 2.22
C ALA A 2 -15.34 -10.75 0.75
N TYR A 3 -14.54 -10.15 -0.11
CA TYR A 3 -14.41 -10.52 -1.52
C TYR A 3 -14.13 -12.02 -1.72
N ARG A 4 -13.15 -12.58 -1.00
CA ARG A 4 -12.78 -14.01 -1.16
C ARG A 4 -13.85 -14.96 -0.62
N LEU A 5 -14.53 -14.58 0.45
CA LEU A 5 -15.66 -15.37 0.97
C LEU A 5 -16.85 -15.33 0.02
N ALA A 6 -17.17 -14.17 -0.56
CA ALA A 6 -18.21 -14.04 -1.57
C ALA A 6 -17.89 -14.86 -2.83
N GLN A 7 -16.64 -14.84 -3.33
CA GLN A 7 -16.20 -15.70 -4.42
C GLN A 7 -16.37 -17.20 -4.11
N ALA A 8 -16.22 -17.60 -2.84
CA ALA A 8 -16.45 -18.96 -2.39
C ALA A 8 -17.94 -19.28 -2.14
N GLY A 9 -18.85 -18.44 -2.63
CA GLY A 9 -20.30 -18.63 -2.50
C GLY A 9 -20.85 -18.40 -1.09
N LYS A 10 -20.08 -17.79 -0.19
CA LYS A 10 -20.55 -17.51 1.16
C LYS A 10 -21.36 -16.22 1.19
N ARG A 11 -22.44 -16.22 2.00
CA ARG A 11 -23.17 -14.98 2.33
C ARG A 11 -22.31 -14.15 3.30
N VAL A 12 -22.00 -12.92 2.92
CA VAL A 12 -21.13 -12.04 3.70
C VAL A 12 -21.91 -10.77 4.06
N THR A 13 -21.88 -10.41 5.33
CA THR A 13 -22.38 -9.12 5.82
C THR A 13 -21.18 -8.32 6.32
N VAL A 14 -21.00 -7.12 5.79
CA VAL A 14 -19.96 -6.18 6.23
C VAL A 14 -20.62 -5.16 7.17
N ILE A 15 -20.06 -5.01 8.37
CA ILE A 15 -20.49 -4.00 9.35
C ILE A 15 -19.37 -2.97 9.45
N GLU A 16 -19.66 -1.72 9.08
CA GLU A 16 -18.76 -0.59 9.10
C GLU A 16 -19.36 0.55 9.92
N GLN A 17 -18.58 1.12 10.85
CA GLN A 17 -19.01 2.24 11.68
C GLN A 17 -19.11 3.56 10.88
N GLY A 18 -18.23 3.74 9.91
CA GLY A 18 -18.19 4.93 9.07
C GLY A 18 -19.13 4.87 7.88
N GLY A 19 -19.04 5.88 7.04
CA GLY A 19 -19.85 5.99 5.83
C GLY A 19 -19.24 5.32 4.61
N THR A 20 -19.73 5.73 3.44
CA THR A 20 -19.22 5.32 2.13
C THR A 20 -17.92 6.03 1.78
N ASP A 21 -17.11 5.37 0.96
CA ASP A 21 -15.91 5.95 0.33
C ASP A 21 -16.21 6.76 -0.95
N ALA A 22 -17.47 6.81 -1.38
CA ALA A 22 -17.93 7.47 -2.60
C ALA A 22 -17.90 9.00 -2.50
N GLY A 23 -16.76 9.59 -2.19
CA GLY A 23 -16.58 11.03 -2.07
C GLY A 23 -15.33 11.53 -2.80
N PRO A 24 -15.32 12.79 -3.32
CA PRO A 24 -14.21 13.32 -4.09
C PRO A 24 -12.90 13.33 -3.29
N PHE A 25 -12.95 13.58 -2.00
CA PHE A 25 -11.76 13.60 -1.13
C PHE A 25 -11.10 12.24 -0.96
N ILE A 26 -11.88 11.15 -1.04
CA ILE A 26 -11.36 9.79 -1.00
C ILE A 26 -10.91 9.33 -2.39
N GLN A 27 -11.78 9.51 -3.39
CA GLN A 27 -11.55 8.97 -4.73
C GLN A 27 -10.45 9.71 -5.50
N MET A 28 -10.25 11.00 -5.25
CA MET A 28 -9.25 11.81 -5.94
C MET A 28 -7.87 11.66 -5.28
N PRO A 29 -6.86 11.05 -5.96
CA PRO A 29 -5.54 10.85 -5.37
C PRO A 29 -4.84 12.12 -4.89
N ALA A 30 -5.02 13.24 -5.60
CA ALA A 30 -4.44 14.53 -5.23
C ALA A 30 -4.98 15.09 -3.90
N ALA A 31 -6.11 14.58 -3.43
CA ALA A 31 -6.73 14.99 -2.17
C ALA A 31 -6.27 14.15 -0.97
N LEU A 32 -5.24 13.32 -1.11
CA LEU A 32 -4.84 12.27 -0.14
C LEU A 32 -4.71 12.75 1.31
N SER A 33 -4.33 14.01 1.54
CA SER A 33 -4.17 14.56 2.90
C SER A 33 -5.50 14.97 3.55
N TYR A 34 -6.55 15.21 2.77
CA TYR A 34 -7.83 15.66 3.32
C TYR A 34 -8.52 14.59 4.17
N PRO A 35 -8.78 13.37 3.68
CA PRO A 35 -9.51 12.37 4.47
C PRO A 35 -8.79 11.98 5.76
N MET A 36 -7.46 12.03 5.80
CA MET A 36 -6.69 11.76 7.03
C MET A 36 -6.86 12.85 8.10
N ASN A 37 -7.23 14.06 7.72
CA ASN A 37 -7.41 15.21 8.60
C ASN A 37 -8.88 15.61 8.80
N MET A 38 -9.81 14.89 8.17
CA MET A 38 -11.25 15.13 8.32
C MET A 38 -11.82 14.13 9.33
N GLY A 39 -12.30 14.58 10.46
CA GLY A 39 -12.88 13.75 11.51
C GLY A 39 -14.06 12.86 11.06
N VAL A 40 -14.60 13.13 9.88
CA VAL A 40 -15.65 12.31 9.25
C VAL A 40 -15.16 10.93 8.79
N TYR A 41 -13.89 10.85 8.36
CA TYR A 41 -13.27 9.64 7.79
C TYR A 41 -12.20 9.03 8.70
N ASP A 42 -11.90 9.66 9.82
CA ASP A 42 -10.85 9.26 10.75
C ASP A 42 -11.40 9.02 12.15
N TRP A 43 -10.85 8.03 12.86
CA TRP A 43 -11.17 7.76 14.25
C TRP A 43 -10.63 8.81 15.22
N GLY A 44 -9.66 9.62 14.79
CA GLY A 44 -9.05 10.67 15.59
C GLY A 44 -8.13 10.18 16.69
N PHE A 45 -7.50 9.01 16.51
CA PHE A 45 -6.56 8.49 17.50
C PHE A 45 -5.31 9.35 17.59
N GLN A 46 -4.77 9.45 18.79
CA GLN A 46 -3.50 10.13 19.08
C GLN A 46 -2.61 9.20 19.91
N SER A 47 -1.30 9.38 19.81
CA SER A 47 -0.36 8.69 20.68
C SER A 47 -0.46 9.22 22.10
N GLU A 48 0.08 8.47 23.05
CA GLU A 48 0.48 9.04 24.34
C GLU A 48 1.54 10.14 24.13
N PRO A 49 1.75 11.04 25.10
CA PRO A 49 2.80 12.04 24.99
C PRO A 49 4.19 11.40 24.79
N GLU A 50 4.86 11.77 23.71
CA GLU A 50 6.17 11.22 23.34
C GLU A 50 7.31 11.96 24.04
N PRO A 51 7.99 11.36 25.00
CA PRO A 51 9.00 12.04 25.82
C PRO A 51 10.15 12.63 25.00
N HIS A 52 10.58 11.89 23.96
CA HIS A 52 11.70 12.30 23.09
C HIS A 52 11.30 13.31 22.01
N LEU A 53 10.03 13.68 21.94
CA LEU A 53 9.49 14.70 21.04
C LEU A 53 8.93 15.91 21.79
N GLY A 54 9.46 16.18 23.00
CA GLY A 54 9.01 17.31 23.83
C GLY A 54 7.58 17.15 24.34
N GLY A 55 7.12 15.94 24.58
CA GLY A 55 5.79 15.65 25.09
C GLY A 55 4.66 15.79 24.05
N ARG A 56 4.97 15.88 22.76
CA ARG A 56 3.96 15.98 21.71
C ARG A 56 3.16 14.68 21.59
N GLN A 57 1.87 14.83 21.37
CA GLN A 57 1.00 13.74 20.93
C GLN A 57 0.93 13.76 19.39
N LEU A 58 1.09 12.60 18.78
CA LEU A 58 1.08 12.44 17.33
C LEU A 58 -0.29 11.91 16.89
N ALA A 59 -0.87 12.55 15.88
CA ALA A 59 -2.06 12.02 15.22
C ALA A 59 -1.72 10.69 14.55
N THR A 60 -2.55 9.68 14.79
CA THR A 60 -2.42 8.34 14.24
C THR A 60 -3.68 7.98 13.46
N PRO A 61 -3.91 8.59 12.28
CA PRO A 61 -5.16 8.44 11.56
C PRO A 61 -5.45 6.98 11.18
N ARG A 62 -6.70 6.56 11.39
CA ARG A 62 -7.24 5.25 11.01
C ARG A 62 -8.60 5.46 10.37
N GLY A 63 -8.81 4.83 9.22
CA GLY A 63 -10.03 5.02 8.45
C GLY A 63 -11.28 4.54 9.18
N LYS A 64 -12.25 5.45 9.27
CA LYS A 64 -13.62 5.24 9.74
C LYS A 64 -14.56 5.37 8.55
N VAL A 65 -14.47 4.42 7.64
CA VAL A 65 -15.12 4.45 6.34
C VAL A 65 -15.04 3.07 5.69
N ILE A 66 -15.92 2.73 4.77
CA ILE A 66 -15.81 1.51 3.96
C ILE A 66 -14.41 1.44 3.31
N GLY A 67 -13.76 0.26 3.37
CA GLY A 67 -12.37 0.08 2.97
C GLY A 67 -11.33 0.42 4.06
N GLY A 68 -11.77 1.03 5.18
CA GLY A 68 -10.91 1.37 6.32
C GLY A 68 -9.76 2.29 5.94
N SER A 69 -8.58 2.04 6.50
CA SER A 69 -7.40 2.90 6.25
C SER A 69 -6.91 2.88 4.80
N SER A 70 -7.28 1.89 3.98
CA SER A 70 -6.95 1.91 2.54
C SER A 70 -7.70 3.02 1.79
N SER A 71 -8.84 3.47 2.32
CA SER A 71 -9.61 4.59 1.77
C SER A 71 -9.04 5.97 2.13
N ILE A 72 -8.11 6.06 3.09
CA ILE A 72 -7.53 7.34 3.53
C ILE A 72 -5.99 7.39 3.49
N ASN A 73 -5.30 6.29 3.22
CA ASN A 73 -3.83 6.22 3.18
C ASN A 73 -3.22 7.00 1.98
N GLY A 74 -1.89 7.10 1.93
CA GLY A 74 -1.15 7.74 0.83
C GLY A 74 -1.04 6.90 -0.45
N MET A 75 -1.73 5.77 -0.54
CA MET A 75 -1.81 4.89 -1.73
C MET A 75 -0.49 4.23 -2.16
N VAL A 76 0.61 4.45 -1.47
CA VAL A 76 1.88 3.80 -1.81
C VAL A 76 1.75 2.30 -1.64
N TYR A 77 2.13 1.54 -2.67
CA TYR A 77 2.14 0.08 -2.64
C TYR A 77 3.56 -0.44 -2.47
N VAL A 78 3.81 -1.01 -1.31
CA VAL A 78 5.09 -1.67 -0.94
C VAL A 78 4.74 -2.98 -0.23
N ARG A 79 5.39 -4.07 -0.64
CA ARG A 79 5.33 -5.34 0.10
C ARG A 79 6.37 -5.33 1.23
N GLY A 80 6.17 -6.16 2.24
CA GLY A 80 7.22 -6.48 3.21
C GLY A 80 8.44 -7.09 2.53
N HIS A 81 9.62 -6.86 3.07
CA HIS A 81 10.86 -7.43 2.56
C HIS A 81 10.86 -8.96 2.75
N ALA A 82 11.44 -9.70 1.80
CA ALA A 82 11.49 -11.16 1.87
C ALA A 82 12.07 -11.66 3.20
N ARG A 83 13.13 -11.01 3.69
CA ARG A 83 13.77 -11.36 4.97
C ARG A 83 12.87 -11.20 6.20
N ASP A 84 11.89 -10.29 6.15
CA ASP A 84 10.96 -10.10 7.27
C ASP A 84 10.10 -11.36 7.46
N PHE A 85 9.58 -11.90 6.36
CA PHE A 85 8.78 -13.13 6.36
C PHE A 85 9.62 -14.35 6.73
N ASP A 86 10.83 -14.49 6.17
CA ASP A 86 11.73 -15.60 6.49
C ASP A 86 12.16 -15.53 7.97
N THR A 87 12.33 -14.33 8.53
CA THR A 87 12.58 -14.12 9.96
C THR A 87 11.38 -14.55 10.79
N TRP A 88 10.16 -14.20 10.40
CA TRP A 88 8.96 -14.65 11.12
C TRP A 88 8.84 -16.17 11.15
N GLU A 89 9.09 -16.83 10.05
CA GLU A 89 9.11 -18.31 10.03
C GLU A 89 10.18 -18.87 10.95
N GLY A 90 11.39 -18.32 10.90
CA GLY A 90 12.49 -18.70 11.82
C GLY A 90 12.16 -18.47 13.30
N MET A 91 11.28 -17.53 13.62
CA MET A 91 10.77 -17.27 14.96
C MET A 91 9.58 -18.17 15.36
N GLY A 92 9.17 -19.10 14.51
CA GLY A 92 8.13 -20.10 14.78
C GLY A 92 6.79 -19.86 14.07
N ALA A 93 6.65 -18.81 13.25
CA ALA A 93 5.47 -18.59 12.43
C ALA A 93 5.52 -19.47 11.16
N GLN A 94 5.38 -20.78 11.32
CA GLN A 94 5.46 -21.72 10.21
C GLN A 94 4.42 -21.45 9.11
N GLY A 95 4.85 -21.54 7.84
CA GLY A 95 4.01 -21.21 6.68
C GLY A 95 3.94 -19.71 6.38
N TRP A 96 4.83 -18.90 6.98
CA TRP A 96 4.95 -17.47 6.75
C TRP A 96 6.28 -17.10 6.08
N SER A 97 7.03 -18.04 5.51
CA SER A 97 8.19 -17.69 4.70
C SER A 97 7.81 -16.83 3.50
N TYR A 98 8.77 -16.13 2.93
CA TYR A 98 8.50 -15.35 1.72
C TYR A 98 7.95 -16.23 0.58
N ALA A 99 8.46 -17.45 0.45
CA ALA A 99 7.97 -18.41 -0.53
C ALA A 99 6.49 -18.77 -0.33
N ASP A 100 6.05 -18.87 0.93
CA ASP A 100 4.66 -19.19 1.27
C ASP A 100 3.71 -18.00 1.02
N VAL A 101 4.16 -16.77 1.30
CA VAL A 101 3.30 -15.57 1.19
C VAL A 101 3.30 -14.96 -0.22
N LEU A 102 4.33 -15.17 -1.03
CA LEU A 102 4.44 -14.63 -2.38
C LEU A 102 3.25 -14.97 -3.29
N PRO A 103 2.72 -16.21 -3.31
CA PRO A 103 1.53 -16.55 -4.09
C PRO A 103 0.31 -15.70 -3.73
N TYR A 104 0.18 -15.29 -2.46
CA TYR A 104 -0.93 -14.44 -2.00
C TYR A 104 -0.75 -12.99 -2.46
N PHE A 105 0.47 -12.45 -2.44
CA PHE A 105 0.75 -11.14 -3.03
C PHE A 105 0.42 -11.10 -4.51
N LYS A 106 0.87 -12.10 -5.27
CA LYS A 106 0.56 -12.23 -6.71
C LYS A 106 -0.95 -12.33 -6.97
N ARG A 107 -1.66 -13.16 -6.20
CA ARG A 107 -3.11 -13.35 -6.34
C ARG A 107 -3.92 -12.09 -5.98
N MET A 108 -3.35 -11.20 -5.17
CA MET A 108 -4.01 -9.97 -4.76
C MET A 108 -3.87 -8.87 -5.80
N GLU A 109 -2.73 -8.75 -6.45
CA GLU A 109 -2.41 -7.60 -7.31
C GLU A 109 -2.80 -7.79 -8.77
N ASN A 110 -3.14 -6.67 -9.39
CA ASN A 110 -3.20 -6.48 -10.83
C ASN A 110 -2.25 -5.34 -11.19
N TRP A 111 -1.03 -5.72 -11.54
CA TRP A 111 0.05 -4.77 -11.74
C TRP A 111 0.11 -4.27 -13.18
N HIS A 112 0.12 -2.94 -13.34
CA HIS A 112 0.16 -2.24 -14.62
C HIS A 112 1.44 -1.42 -14.80
N GLY A 113 2.48 -1.70 -14.03
CA GLY A 113 3.70 -0.88 -13.98
C GLY A 113 4.75 -1.16 -15.05
N GLY A 114 4.49 -2.05 -16.01
CA GLY A 114 5.41 -2.38 -17.11
C GLY A 114 5.92 -3.83 -17.08
N GLU A 115 7.18 -4.04 -17.44
CA GLU A 115 7.81 -5.37 -17.55
C GLU A 115 8.25 -5.92 -16.17
N GLY A 116 7.32 -6.46 -15.41
CA GLY A 116 7.62 -7.22 -14.20
C GLY A 116 7.84 -8.69 -14.48
N LYS A 117 8.68 -9.31 -13.67
CA LYS A 117 8.88 -10.76 -13.76
C LYS A 117 7.67 -11.49 -13.21
N PRO A 118 7.02 -12.39 -13.97
CA PRO A 118 5.82 -13.11 -13.56
C PRO A 118 6.06 -14.01 -12.33
N GLU A 119 7.31 -14.30 -12.02
CA GLU A 119 7.69 -15.01 -10.79
C GLU A 119 7.31 -14.22 -9.54
N PHE A 120 7.36 -12.87 -9.62
CA PHE A 120 7.13 -11.98 -8.48
C PHE A 120 5.82 -11.19 -8.56
N ARG A 121 5.32 -10.93 -9.78
CA ARG A 121 4.19 -10.01 -10.00
C ARG A 121 2.93 -10.77 -10.45
N GLY A 122 1.75 -10.25 -10.02
CA GLY A 122 0.44 -10.70 -10.47
C GLY A 122 -0.22 -9.68 -11.39
N ASN A 123 -1.12 -10.12 -12.27
CA ASN A 123 -1.75 -9.28 -13.29
C ASN A 123 -3.28 -9.47 -13.43
N ASP A 124 -3.90 -10.24 -12.52
CA ASP A 124 -5.32 -10.59 -12.58
C ASP A 124 -6.04 -10.45 -11.22
N GLY A 125 -5.33 -9.96 -10.20
CA GLY A 125 -5.90 -9.75 -8.88
C GLY A 125 -6.83 -8.53 -8.79
N PRO A 126 -7.56 -8.40 -7.69
CA PRO A 126 -8.52 -7.30 -7.51
C PRO A 126 -7.88 -5.95 -7.22
N LEU A 127 -6.62 -5.90 -6.78
CA LEU A 127 -5.93 -4.67 -6.40
C LEU A 127 -5.11 -4.13 -7.56
N HIS A 128 -5.61 -3.08 -8.20
CA HIS A 128 -4.90 -2.41 -9.30
C HIS A 128 -3.74 -1.55 -8.76
N ILE A 129 -2.56 -1.74 -9.36
CA ILE A 129 -1.33 -1.05 -8.98
C ILE A 129 -0.71 -0.45 -10.24
N THR A 130 -0.41 0.85 -10.18
CA THR A 130 0.19 1.58 -11.29
C THR A 130 1.43 2.35 -10.85
N ARG A 131 2.25 2.72 -11.82
CA ARG A 131 3.29 3.74 -11.65
C ARG A 131 2.76 5.07 -12.13
N GLY A 132 3.02 6.12 -11.34
CA GLY A 132 2.72 7.48 -11.74
C GLY A 132 3.51 7.90 -13.00
N PRO A 133 3.05 8.92 -13.74
CA PRO A 133 3.64 9.34 -15.01
C PRO A 133 5.00 10.02 -14.90
N ARG A 134 5.59 10.18 -13.72
CA ARG A 134 6.91 10.77 -13.43
C ARG A 134 7.29 11.97 -14.35
N LYS A 135 6.37 12.92 -14.49
CA LYS A 135 6.57 14.08 -15.38
C LYS A 135 7.57 15.10 -14.84
N ASN A 136 7.80 15.12 -13.52
CA ASN A 136 8.74 16.06 -12.92
C ASN A 136 10.16 15.50 -13.06
N PRO A 137 11.10 16.25 -13.67
CA PRO A 137 12.47 15.78 -13.85
C PRO A 137 13.24 15.52 -12.54
N LEU A 138 12.78 16.06 -11.42
CA LEU A 138 13.37 15.81 -10.10
C LEU A 138 13.26 14.34 -9.67
N PHE A 139 12.28 13.58 -10.18
CA PHE A 139 12.21 12.15 -9.89
C PHE A 139 13.39 11.37 -10.47
N ASP A 140 13.75 11.67 -11.71
CA ASP A 140 14.87 11.00 -12.36
C ASP A 140 16.20 11.50 -11.79
N ALA A 141 16.35 12.79 -11.51
CA ALA A 141 17.50 13.36 -10.84
C ALA A 141 17.73 12.75 -9.44
N PHE A 142 16.65 12.48 -8.69
CA PHE A 142 16.76 11.84 -7.37
C PHE A 142 17.26 10.39 -7.47
N ILE A 143 16.75 9.63 -8.43
CA ILE A 143 17.21 8.25 -8.67
C ILE A 143 18.68 8.24 -9.10
N GLU A 144 19.06 9.16 -9.99
CA GLU A 144 20.45 9.31 -10.46
C GLU A 144 21.38 9.71 -9.31
N ALA A 145 20.99 10.65 -8.46
CA ALA A 145 21.75 11.02 -7.27
C ALA A 145 21.98 9.84 -6.33
N GLY A 146 20.99 8.97 -6.16
CA GLY A 146 21.14 7.73 -5.41
C GLY A 146 22.18 6.78 -6.02
N ALA A 147 22.16 6.64 -7.35
CA ALA A 147 23.15 5.84 -8.07
C ALA A 147 24.57 6.43 -7.95
N GLN A 148 24.71 7.74 -8.07
CA GLN A 148 25.99 8.45 -7.87
C GLN A 148 26.54 8.30 -6.46
N ALA A 149 25.66 8.19 -5.47
CA ALA A 149 26.01 7.91 -4.07
C ALA A 149 26.34 6.42 -3.80
N GLY A 150 26.33 5.57 -4.82
CA GLY A 150 26.69 4.15 -4.72
C GLY A 150 25.53 3.22 -4.34
N TYR A 151 24.30 3.70 -4.33
CA TYR A 151 23.14 2.85 -4.06
C TYR A 151 22.64 2.17 -5.36
N PRO A 152 22.07 0.96 -5.25
CA PRO A 152 21.49 0.29 -6.40
C PRO A 152 20.27 1.04 -6.94
N VAL A 153 20.03 0.90 -8.24
CA VAL A 153 18.80 1.33 -8.90
C VAL A 153 17.91 0.11 -9.08
N THR A 154 16.70 0.16 -8.52
CA THR A 154 15.69 -0.87 -8.73
C THR A 154 14.60 -0.40 -9.69
N ARG A 155 14.26 -1.26 -10.65
CA ARG A 155 13.14 -1.00 -11.57
C ARG A 155 11.82 -1.56 -11.04
N ASP A 156 11.90 -2.47 -10.06
CA ASP A 156 10.76 -3.14 -9.46
C ASP A 156 11.08 -3.53 -8.00
N TYR A 157 10.80 -2.62 -7.07
CA TYR A 157 11.06 -2.84 -5.64
C TYR A 157 10.08 -3.84 -4.98
N ASN A 158 9.03 -4.25 -5.67
CA ASN A 158 8.16 -5.36 -5.26
C ASN A 158 8.47 -6.68 -5.98
N GLY A 159 9.54 -6.68 -6.80
CA GLY A 159 10.06 -7.84 -7.52
C GLY A 159 11.16 -8.58 -6.75
N GLN A 160 12.19 -8.99 -7.49
CA GLN A 160 13.29 -9.78 -6.95
C GLN A 160 14.19 -9.01 -5.96
N SER A 161 14.38 -7.70 -6.18
CA SER A 161 15.28 -6.85 -5.37
C SER A 161 14.52 -5.62 -4.92
N GLN A 162 14.22 -5.54 -3.64
CA GLN A 162 13.47 -4.44 -3.06
C GLN A 162 14.33 -3.21 -2.80
N GLU A 163 15.58 -3.42 -2.39
CA GLU A 163 16.48 -2.35 -2.01
C GLU A 163 16.96 -1.55 -3.22
N GLY A 164 16.98 -0.22 -3.09
CA GLY A 164 17.49 0.69 -4.10
C GLY A 164 16.58 1.87 -4.39
N PHE A 165 17.06 2.75 -5.27
CA PHE A 165 16.31 3.90 -5.76
C PHE A 165 15.49 3.50 -6.99
N GLY A 166 14.22 3.85 -7.00
CA GLY A 166 13.33 3.47 -8.10
C GLY A 166 11.97 4.18 -8.08
N PRO A 167 11.15 3.97 -9.11
CA PRO A 167 9.85 4.59 -9.23
C PRO A 167 8.86 3.99 -8.25
N MET A 168 8.13 4.84 -7.52
CA MET A 168 7.07 4.40 -6.61
C MET A 168 5.85 3.86 -7.35
N GLU A 169 5.24 2.86 -6.75
CA GLU A 169 3.97 2.28 -7.18
C GLU A 169 2.83 2.70 -6.25
N ALA A 170 1.64 2.80 -6.80
CA ALA A 170 0.49 3.26 -6.05
C ALA A 170 -0.77 2.44 -6.40
N THR A 171 -1.64 2.31 -5.41
CA THR A 171 -2.98 1.76 -5.56
C THR A 171 -3.91 2.83 -6.15
N ILE A 172 -3.63 3.18 -7.41
CA ILE A 172 -4.39 4.15 -8.20
C ILE A 172 -4.72 3.49 -9.54
N TRP A 173 -5.99 3.58 -9.97
CA TRP A 173 -6.43 3.07 -11.26
C TRP A 173 -7.36 4.07 -11.95
N LYS A 174 -7.10 4.35 -13.21
CA LYS A 174 -7.89 5.30 -14.03
C LYS A 174 -8.10 6.66 -13.35
N GLY A 175 -7.07 7.14 -12.65
CA GLY A 175 -7.11 8.45 -11.96
C GLY A 175 -7.85 8.45 -10.62
N GLN A 176 -8.26 7.30 -10.12
CA GLN A 176 -8.94 7.16 -8.83
C GLN A 176 -8.15 6.28 -7.87
N ARG A 177 -8.32 6.52 -6.55
CA ARG A 177 -7.85 5.61 -5.50
C ARG A 177 -8.47 4.24 -5.70
N TRP A 178 -7.66 3.21 -5.54
CA TRP A 178 -8.11 1.83 -5.52
C TRP A 178 -7.92 1.25 -4.13
N SER A 179 -9.00 1.24 -3.35
CA SER A 179 -9.00 0.80 -1.96
C SER A 179 -9.57 -0.62 -1.81
N ALA A 180 -9.77 -1.05 -0.57
CA ALA A 180 -10.46 -2.30 -0.24
C ALA A 180 -11.99 -2.14 -0.10
N ALA A 181 -12.54 -0.99 -0.50
CA ALA A 181 -13.97 -0.70 -0.51
C ALA A 181 -14.72 -1.45 -1.60
#